data_867121fefb2f573110c80342410afbe3
#
_entry.id   867121fefb2f573110c80342410afbe3
#
_cell.length_a   1.000
_cell.length_b   1.000
_cell.length_c   1.000
_cell.angle_alpha   90.00
_cell.angle_beta   90.00
_cell.angle_gamma   90.00
#
_symmetry.space_group_name_H-M   'P 1'
#
loop_
_entity.id
_entity.type
_entity.pdbx_description
1 polymer ?
#
loop_
_entity_poly.entity_id
_entity_poly.type
_entity_poly.pdbx_seq_one_letter_code
_entity_poly.pdbx_strand_id
1 'polypeptide(L)'
;MNAQTERLTLSGPAGAIEAVRDSAALAAGAAPRGVAIIAHPHPLFGGTLDNKVVQTLARAFVQCGWTTVRFNFRGVGATEGVHDDGRGELQDLLAVAQQAAPEGPLALAGFSFGAFVTSHAVEALWAPRQMDKIVLVGTAASRFTVAPVPADAHLRTLVLHGEEDDTVPLAAVMDWARPQTLPVTVVPGGGHFFHGQLPLLKNLVVRHLQSGR
;
A
#
# COMPACT_ATOMS: atom_id res chain seq x y z
N MET A 1 -9.56 -5.02 15.47
CA MET A 1 -9.59 -6.18 14.55
C MET A 1 -11.05 -6.45 14.22
N ASN A 2 -11.35 -6.68 12.96
CA ASN A 2 -12.71 -7.08 12.56
C ASN A 2 -12.89 -8.57 12.92
N ALA A 3 -14.12 -9.04 13.18
CA ALA A 3 -14.39 -10.45 13.51
C ALA A 3 -13.97 -11.45 12.41
N GLN A 4 -13.51 -10.95 11.26
CA GLN A 4 -13.06 -11.73 10.08
C GLN A 4 -11.57 -11.52 9.76
N THR A 5 -10.78 -11.00 10.70
CA THR A 5 -9.33 -10.85 10.54
C THR A 5 -8.64 -12.16 10.91
N GLU A 6 -7.90 -12.74 9.98
CA GLU A 6 -7.10 -13.95 10.16
C GLU A 6 -5.62 -13.58 10.29
N ARG A 7 -4.92 -14.19 11.24
CA ARG A 7 -3.45 -14.08 11.34
C ARG A 7 -2.80 -15.11 10.45
N LEU A 8 -1.77 -14.69 9.73
CA LEU A 8 -0.99 -15.52 8.82
C LEU A 8 0.49 -15.45 9.19
N THR A 9 1.19 -16.54 8.96
CA THR A 9 2.65 -16.58 8.89
C THR A 9 3.01 -16.98 7.46
N LEU A 10 3.68 -16.09 6.74
CA LEU A 10 4.15 -16.33 5.37
C LEU A 10 5.66 -16.54 5.38
N SER A 11 6.20 -17.07 4.30
CA SER A 11 7.64 -17.28 4.15
C SER A 11 8.26 -16.14 3.37
N GLY A 12 9.29 -15.50 3.91
CA GLY A 12 10.06 -14.45 3.25
C GLY A 12 11.51 -14.84 3.05
N PRO A 13 12.29 -14.02 2.32
CA PRO A 13 13.72 -14.28 2.08
C PRO A 13 14.56 -14.22 3.38
N ALA A 14 14.12 -13.49 4.38
CA ALA A 14 14.79 -13.37 5.68
C ALA A 14 14.18 -14.28 6.76
N GLY A 15 13.20 -15.13 6.43
CA GLY A 15 12.52 -16.02 7.35
C GLY A 15 11.00 -15.78 7.39
N ALA A 16 10.36 -15.97 8.53
CA ALA A 16 8.92 -15.82 8.70
C ALA A 16 8.47 -14.37 8.54
N ILE A 17 7.33 -14.14 7.90
CA ILE A 17 6.65 -12.83 7.77
C ILE A 17 5.32 -12.88 8.50
N GLU A 18 5.14 -12.02 9.50
CA GLU A 18 3.87 -11.81 10.18
C GLU A 18 2.91 -11.03 9.29
N ALA A 19 1.72 -11.57 9.06
CA ALA A 19 0.68 -10.92 8.25
C ALA A 19 -0.70 -11.11 8.85
N VAL A 20 -1.65 -10.31 8.38
CA VAL A 20 -3.08 -10.45 8.68
C VAL A 20 -3.90 -10.33 7.39
N ARG A 21 -4.91 -11.16 7.28
CA ARG A 21 -5.86 -11.14 6.17
C ARG A 21 -7.23 -10.68 6.66
N ASP A 22 -7.80 -9.68 6.00
CA ASP A 22 -9.18 -9.26 6.20
C ASP A 22 -9.99 -9.68 4.97
N SER A 23 -11.07 -10.44 5.19
CA SER A 23 -11.95 -10.90 4.11
C SER A 23 -12.74 -9.75 3.49
N ALA A 24 -12.97 -9.82 2.19
CA ALA A 24 -13.80 -8.87 1.45
C ALA A 24 -15.22 -8.77 2.04
N ALA A 25 -15.78 -7.57 2.09
CA ALA A 25 -17.20 -7.37 2.40
C ALA A 25 -18.02 -7.68 1.13
N LEU A 26 -18.69 -8.83 1.13
CA LEU A 26 -19.39 -9.35 -0.04
C LEU A 26 -20.88 -9.56 0.25
N ALA A 27 -21.71 -9.39 -0.78
CA ALA A 27 -23.07 -9.94 -0.77
C ALA A 27 -23.01 -11.49 -0.79
N ALA A 28 -24.06 -12.13 -0.30
CA ALA A 28 -24.13 -13.59 -0.28
C ALA A 28 -23.91 -14.18 -1.68
N GLY A 29 -22.95 -15.10 -1.79
CA GLY A 29 -22.61 -15.78 -3.04
C GLY A 29 -21.69 -15.02 -4.00
N ALA A 30 -21.28 -13.78 -3.67
CA ALA A 30 -20.31 -13.03 -4.48
C ALA A 30 -18.87 -13.49 -4.20
N ALA A 31 -18.03 -13.51 -5.23
CA ALA A 31 -16.59 -13.75 -5.09
C ALA A 31 -15.82 -12.43 -4.85
N PRO A 32 -14.69 -12.47 -4.15
CA PRO A 32 -13.80 -11.32 -4.03
C PRO A 32 -13.32 -10.83 -5.40
N ARG A 33 -13.11 -9.52 -5.52
CA ARG A 33 -12.53 -8.92 -6.74
C ARG A 33 -11.09 -9.35 -6.98
N GLY A 34 -10.36 -9.65 -5.94
CA GLY A 34 -8.96 -10.01 -5.92
C GLY A 34 -8.35 -9.77 -4.54
N VAL A 35 -7.03 -9.69 -4.49
CA VAL A 35 -6.27 -9.45 -3.26
C VAL A 35 -5.53 -8.12 -3.34
N ALA A 36 -5.59 -7.33 -2.27
CA ALA A 36 -4.82 -6.11 -2.10
C ALA A 36 -3.74 -6.31 -1.02
N ILE A 37 -2.48 -6.10 -1.39
CA ILE A 37 -1.34 -6.12 -0.44
C ILE A 37 -1.06 -4.69 0.00
N ILE A 38 -0.95 -4.48 1.32
CA ILE A 38 -0.81 -3.14 1.89
C ILE A 38 0.43 -3.07 2.77
N ALA A 39 1.36 -2.19 2.40
CA ALA A 39 2.64 -1.99 3.06
C ALA A 39 2.61 -0.83 4.06
N HIS A 40 3.21 -1.03 5.23
CA HIS A 40 3.21 -0.07 6.34
C HIS A 40 4.35 0.97 6.25
N PRO A 41 4.29 2.08 7.04
CA PRO A 41 5.35 3.09 7.06
C PRO A 41 6.64 2.56 7.67
N HIS A 42 7.64 3.44 7.80
CA HIS A 42 9.02 3.09 8.12
C HIS A 42 9.16 2.20 9.37
N PRO A 43 9.81 1.02 9.23
CA PRO A 43 10.00 0.04 10.32
C PRO A 43 10.63 0.65 11.57
N LEU A 44 11.72 1.40 11.41
CA LEU A 44 12.49 1.96 12.52
C LEU A 44 11.82 3.15 13.22
N PHE A 45 10.71 3.68 12.66
CA PHE A 45 9.93 4.77 13.25
C PHE A 45 8.55 4.31 13.73
N GLY A 46 8.45 3.06 14.19
CA GLY A 46 7.22 2.50 14.75
C GLY A 46 6.15 2.11 13.70
N GLY A 47 6.56 1.97 12.43
CA GLY A 47 5.69 1.44 11.40
C GLY A 47 5.35 -0.02 11.65
N THR A 48 4.06 -0.35 11.56
CA THR A 48 3.54 -1.72 11.68
C THR A 48 2.31 -1.91 10.79
N LEU A 49 1.93 -3.15 10.55
CA LEU A 49 0.70 -3.52 9.85
C LEU A 49 -0.59 -2.96 10.52
N ASP A 50 -0.50 -2.52 11.77
CA ASP A 50 -1.61 -1.93 12.54
C ASP A 50 -1.62 -0.39 12.52
N ASN A 51 -0.74 0.26 11.74
CA ASN A 51 -0.78 1.71 11.54
C ASN A 51 -2.19 2.16 11.09
N LYS A 52 -2.68 3.29 11.59
CA LYS A 52 -4.06 3.77 11.35
C LYS A 52 -4.34 4.07 9.87
N VAL A 53 -3.35 4.59 9.12
CA VAL A 53 -3.48 4.82 7.67
C VAL A 53 -3.57 3.48 6.94
N VAL A 54 -2.70 2.52 7.26
CA VAL A 54 -2.69 1.17 6.69
C VAL A 54 -4.03 0.45 6.94
N GLN A 55 -4.56 0.51 8.16
CA GLN A 55 -5.88 -0.05 8.49
C GLN A 55 -7.01 0.68 7.73
N THR A 56 -6.87 1.98 7.49
CA THR A 56 -7.86 2.77 6.73
C THR A 56 -7.87 2.35 5.26
N LEU A 57 -6.69 2.15 4.67
CA LEU A 57 -6.56 1.57 3.32
C LEU A 57 -7.22 0.18 3.25
N ALA A 58 -6.90 -0.70 4.19
CA ALA A 58 -7.50 -2.05 4.24
C ALA A 58 -9.04 -1.98 4.29
N ARG A 59 -9.61 -1.12 5.15
CA ARG A 59 -11.07 -0.93 5.22
C ARG A 59 -11.68 -0.42 3.91
N ALA A 60 -10.99 0.45 3.17
CA ALA A 60 -11.45 0.93 1.87
C ALA A 60 -11.50 -0.21 0.84
N PHE A 61 -10.44 -1.00 0.75
CA PHE A 61 -10.36 -2.16 -0.13
C PHE A 61 -11.41 -3.22 0.23
N VAL A 62 -11.54 -3.59 1.50
CA VAL A 62 -12.56 -4.55 1.99
C VAL A 62 -13.96 -4.09 1.62
N GLN A 63 -14.29 -2.81 1.84
CA GLN A 63 -15.59 -2.22 1.46
C GLN A 63 -15.85 -2.32 -0.05
N CYS A 64 -14.80 -2.27 -0.88
CA CYS A 64 -14.90 -2.38 -2.33
C CYS A 64 -14.82 -3.82 -2.86
N GLY A 65 -14.91 -4.81 -1.99
CA GLY A 65 -14.95 -6.23 -2.35
C GLY A 65 -13.58 -6.89 -2.57
N TRP A 66 -12.50 -6.31 -2.04
CA TRP A 66 -11.17 -6.90 -2.07
C TRP A 66 -10.86 -7.63 -0.76
N THR A 67 -10.25 -8.80 -0.83
CA THR A 67 -9.54 -9.37 0.30
C THR A 67 -8.25 -8.59 0.50
N THR A 68 -7.89 -8.23 1.75
CA THR A 68 -6.66 -7.49 2.00
C THR A 68 -5.66 -8.31 2.80
N VAL A 69 -4.38 -8.13 2.52
CA VAL A 69 -3.27 -8.64 3.31
C VAL A 69 -2.38 -7.48 3.72
N ARG A 70 -2.28 -7.26 5.04
CA ARG A 70 -1.33 -6.35 5.67
C ARG A 70 -0.25 -7.19 6.32
N PHE A 71 1.00 -6.79 6.22
CA PHE A 71 2.11 -7.57 6.76
C PHE A 71 3.13 -6.66 7.45
N ASN A 72 3.93 -7.21 8.32
CA ASN A 72 5.07 -6.52 8.91
C ASN A 72 6.32 -6.75 8.06
N PHE A 73 7.01 -5.67 7.72
CA PHE A 73 8.34 -5.76 7.12
C PHE A 73 9.34 -6.41 8.08
N ARG A 74 10.44 -6.90 7.53
CA ARG A 74 11.54 -7.49 8.29
C ARG A 74 11.95 -6.65 9.50
N GLY A 75 12.21 -7.31 10.63
CA GLY A 75 12.57 -6.67 11.89
C GLY A 75 11.40 -6.02 12.65
N VAL A 76 10.15 -6.19 12.19
CA VAL A 76 8.96 -5.66 12.85
C VAL A 76 8.07 -6.79 13.38
N GLY A 77 7.60 -6.67 14.62
CA GLY A 77 6.73 -7.67 15.25
C GLY A 77 7.38 -9.05 15.26
N ALA A 78 6.66 -10.05 14.73
CA ALA A 78 7.16 -11.42 14.59
C ALA A 78 7.82 -11.69 13.22
N THR A 79 8.01 -10.68 12.38
CA THR A 79 8.72 -10.83 11.10
C THR A 79 10.22 -10.88 11.32
N GLU A 80 10.85 -11.94 10.83
CA GLU A 80 12.29 -12.16 10.94
C GLU A 80 13.11 -11.24 10.03
N GLY A 81 14.41 -11.16 10.29
CA GLY A 81 15.35 -10.31 9.55
C GLY A 81 15.58 -8.95 10.19
N VAL A 82 16.25 -8.09 9.45
CA VAL A 82 16.60 -6.72 9.86
C VAL A 82 16.28 -5.75 8.72
N HIS A 83 15.98 -4.50 9.07
CA HIS A 83 15.72 -3.42 8.11
C HIS A 83 16.88 -3.29 7.10
N ASP A 84 16.56 -3.14 5.81
CA ASP A 84 17.52 -3.10 4.70
C ASP A 84 17.22 -1.97 3.69
N ASP A 85 16.85 -0.81 4.20
CA ASP A 85 16.66 0.44 3.42
C ASP A 85 15.77 0.28 2.16
N GLY A 86 14.81 -0.62 2.21
CA GLY A 86 13.84 -0.89 1.15
C GLY A 86 14.19 -2.04 0.22
N ARG A 87 15.45 -2.48 0.15
CA ARG A 87 15.86 -3.59 -0.73
C ARG A 87 15.26 -4.92 -0.27
N GLY A 88 15.49 -5.24 0.99
CA GLY A 88 14.95 -6.44 1.60
C GLY A 88 13.43 -6.36 1.78
N GLU A 89 12.90 -5.19 2.16
CA GLU A 89 11.47 -4.96 2.29
C GLU A 89 10.71 -5.13 0.96
N LEU A 90 11.34 -4.79 -0.17
CA LEU A 90 10.82 -5.09 -1.50
C LEU A 90 10.69 -6.61 -1.70
N GLN A 91 11.72 -7.38 -1.35
CA GLN A 91 11.67 -8.84 -1.48
C GLN A 91 10.60 -9.47 -0.56
N ASP A 92 10.40 -8.91 0.64
CA ASP A 92 9.32 -9.33 1.54
C ASP A 92 7.95 -9.07 0.89
N LEU A 93 7.72 -7.87 0.34
CA LEU A 93 6.46 -7.53 -0.34
C LEU A 93 6.19 -8.47 -1.53
N LEU A 94 7.21 -8.74 -2.36
CA LEU A 94 7.09 -9.64 -3.51
C LEU A 94 6.75 -11.08 -3.05
N ALA A 95 7.38 -11.57 -1.98
CA ALA A 95 7.08 -12.88 -1.40
C ALA A 95 5.65 -12.95 -0.86
N VAL A 96 5.18 -11.89 -0.18
CA VAL A 96 3.79 -11.80 0.29
C VAL A 96 2.82 -11.80 -0.89
N ALA A 97 3.09 -11.02 -1.95
CA ALA A 97 2.24 -10.97 -3.13
C ALA A 97 2.14 -12.34 -3.82
N GLN A 98 3.26 -13.04 -3.97
CA GLN A 98 3.29 -14.37 -4.58
C GLN A 98 2.50 -15.42 -3.80
N GLN A 99 2.56 -15.39 -2.46
CA GLN A 99 1.87 -16.38 -1.61
C GLN A 99 0.40 -16.04 -1.38
N ALA A 100 0.07 -14.76 -1.15
CA ALA A 100 -1.29 -14.33 -0.85
C ALA A 100 -2.18 -14.17 -2.10
N ALA A 101 -1.56 -13.92 -3.25
CA ALA A 101 -2.23 -13.67 -4.52
C ALA A 101 -1.42 -14.26 -5.69
N PRO A 102 -1.23 -15.59 -5.76
CA PRO A 102 -0.44 -16.22 -6.83
C PRO A 102 -1.04 -15.96 -8.21
N GLU A 103 -2.35 -15.87 -8.28
CA GLU A 103 -3.12 -15.66 -9.51
C GLU A 103 -4.26 -14.64 -9.29
N GLY A 104 -4.90 -14.23 -10.39
CA GLY A 104 -6.06 -13.34 -10.38
C GLY A 104 -5.69 -11.87 -10.13
N PRO A 105 -6.72 -11.02 -9.96
CA PRO A 105 -6.52 -9.58 -9.78
C PRO A 105 -5.74 -9.23 -8.53
N LEU A 106 -4.74 -8.37 -8.70
CA LEU A 106 -3.85 -7.87 -7.63
C LEU A 106 -3.98 -6.35 -7.52
N ALA A 107 -4.05 -5.86 -6.30
CA ALA A 107 -3.85 -4.44 -6.00
C ALA A 107 -2.69 -4.27 -5.02
N LEU A 108 -1.94 -3.18 -5.17
CA LEU A 108 -0.86 -2.82 -4.27
C LEU A 108 -1.15 -1.46 -3.64
N ALA A 109 -0.91 -1.35 -2.34
CA ALA A 109 -1.04 -0.08 -1.63
C ALA A 109 0.08 0.07 -0.61
N GLY A 110 0.48 1.33 -0.34
CA GLY A 110 1.49 1.61 0.67
C GLY A 110 1.32 2.99 1.28
N PHE A 111 1.84 3.14 2.50
CA PHE A 111 1.91 4.42 3.19
C PHE A 111 3.37 4.77 3.51
N SER A 112 3.78 6.01 3.19
CA SER A 112 5.10 6.57 3.49
C SER A 112 6.25 5.70 2.91
N PHE A 113 7.11 5.13 3.75
CA PHE A 113 8.11 4.15 3.35
C PHE A 113 7.48 2.95 2.61
N GLY A 114 6.33 2.45 3.08
CA GLY A 114 5.60 1.39 2.38
C GLY A 114 5.14 1.81 0.98
N ALA A 115 4.82 3.09 0.73
CA ALA A 115 4.52 3.58 -0.61
C ALA A 115 5.76 3.61 -1.52
N PHE A 116 6.92 3.96 -0.97
CA PHE A 116 8.20 3.86 -1.68
C PHE A 116 8.50 2.40 -2.05
N VAL A 117 8.42 1.45 -1.12
CA VAL A 117 8.63 0.02 -1.41
C VAL A 117 7.60 -0.48 -2.43
N THR A 118 6.33 -0.06 -2.30
CA THR A 118 5.25 -0.41 -3.24
C THR A 118 5.55 0.09 -4.66
N SER A 119 6.14 1.27 -4.84
CA SER A 119 6.49 1.76 -6.19
C SER A 119 7.48 0.85 -6.90
N HIS A 120 8.49 0.34 -6.19
CA HIS A 120 9.43 -0.64 -6.73
C HIS A 120 8.78 -2.02 -6.99
N ALA A 121 7.84 -2.43 -6.16
CA ALA A 121 7.07 -3.65 -6.40
C ALA A 121 6.18 -3.52 -7.64
N VAL A 122 5.59 -2.35 -7.88
CA VAL A 122 4.84 -2.05 -9.12
C VAL A 122 5.77 -2.17 -10.32
N GLU A 123 6.94 -1.52 -10.29
CA GLU A 123 7.92 -1.61 -11.38
C GLU A 123 8.33 -3.06 -11.67
N ALA A 124 8.65 -3.83 -10.64
CA ALA A 124 9.08 -5.24 -10.77
C ALA A 124 7.98 -6.18 -11.29
N LEU A 125 6.73 -5.95 -10.90
CA LEU A 125 5.61 -6.83 -11.24
C LEU A 125 4.84 -6.41 -12.48
N TRP A 126 4.97 -5.16 -12.97
CA TRP A 126 4.08 -4.63 -14.00
C TRP A 126 4.12 -5.43 -15.30
N ALA A 127 5.29 -5.77 -15.79
CA ALA A 127 5.43 -6.53 -17.03
C ALA A 127 4.90 -7.98 -16.92
N PRO A 128 5.25 -8.76 -15.87
CA PRO A 128 4.75 -10.12 -15.71
C PRO A 128 3.30 -10.17 -15.20
N ARG A 129 2.86 -9.15 -14.45
CA ARG A 129 1.56 -9.17 -13.78
C ARG A 129 1.04 -7.77 -13.49
N GLN A 130 0.25 -7.23 -14.39
CA GLN A 130 -0.36 -5.91 -14.19
C GLN A 130 -1.26 -5.86 -12.94
N MET A 131 -1.14 -4.78 -12.15
CA MET A 131 -2.03 -4.50 -11.05
C MET A 131 -3.32 -3.84 -11.52
N ASP A 132 -4.44 -4.22 -10.90
CA ASP A 132 -5.75 -3.61 -11.18
C ASP A 132 -5.86 -2.22 -10.55
N LYS A 133 -5.29 -2.05 -9.36
CA LYS A 133 -5.27 -0.79 -8.61
C LYS A 133 -3.96 -0.62 -7.85
N ILE A 134 -3.50 0.63 -7.82
CA ILE A 134 -2.30 1.06 -7.08
C ILE A 134 -2.69 2.27 -6.23
N VAL A 135 -2.32 2.27 -4.95
CA VAL A 135 -2.58 3.38 -4.03
C VAL A 135 -1.31 3.74 -3.26
N LEU A 136 -0.77 4.91 -3.51
CA LEU A 136 0.46 5.43 -2.89
C LEU A 136 0.11 6.64 -2.02
N VAL A 137 0.26 6.52 -0.70
CA VAL A 137 -0.12 7.56 0.27
C VAL A 137 1.11 8.10 0.99
N GLY A 138 1.30 9.41 1.01
CA GLY A 138 2.41 10.07 1.71
C GLY A 138 3.77 9.53 1.29
N THR A 139 3.96 9.30 -0.01
CA THR A 139 5.12 8.58 -0.58
C THR A 139 6.44 9.23 -0.19
N ALA A 140 7.37 8.48 0.41
CA ALA A 140 8.60 8.97 1.05
C ALA A 140 9.68 9.48 0.05
N ALA A 141 9.26 10.30 -0.92
CA ALA A 141 10.10 10.81 -2.02
C ALA A 141 11.21 11.78 -1.59
N SER A 142 11.15 12.36 -0.38
CA SER A 142 12.20 13.21 0.14
C SER A 142 13.39 12.46 0.74
N ARG A 143 13.23 11.15 0.99
CA ARG A 143 14.24 10.32 1.68
C ARG A 143 14.74 9.14 0.86
N PHE A 144 13.94 8.69 -0.10
CA PHE A 144 14.20 7.50 -0.90
C PHE A 144 14.01 7.80 -2.39
N THR A 145 14.71 7.06 -3.23
CA THR A 145 14.50 7.11 -4.68
C THR A 145 13.27 6.26 -5.03
N VAL A 146 12.13 6.92 -5.18
CA VAL A 146 10.86 6.29 -5.54
C VAL A 146 10.89 5.88 -7.02
N ALA A 147 10.54 4.64 -7.31
CA ALA A 147 10.45 4.16 -8.69
C ALA A 147 9.35 4.92 -9.47
N PRO A 148 9.54 5.17 -10.77
CA PRO A 148 8.49 5.74 -11.59
C PRO A 148 7.33 4.73 -11.75
N VAL A 149 6.12 5.24 -11.86
CA VAL A 149 4.95 4.42 -12.17
C VAL A 149 4.90 4.21 -13.69
N PRO A 150 4.76 2.98 -14.20
CA PRO A 150 4.61 2.73 -15.63
C PRO A 150 3.46 3.58 -16.23
N ALA A 151 3.68 4.17 -17.39
CA ALA A 151 2.73 5.13 -17.96
C ALA A 151 1.33 4.56 -18.20
N ASP A 152 1.24 3.30 -18.58
CA ASP A 152 -0.03 2.56 -18.76
C ASP A 152 -0.69 2.14 -17.41
N ALA A 153 0.03 2.31 -16.30
CA ALA A 153 -0.51 2.14 -14.94
C ALA A 153 -1.11 3.43 -14.35
N HIS A 154 -0.89 4.59 -14.96
CA HIS A 154 -1.31 5.88 -14.38
C HIS A 154 -2.81 5.93 -14.07
N LEU A 155 -3.68 5.45 -14.98
CA LEU A 155 -5.13 5.42 -14.78
C LEU A 155 -5.58 4.46 -13.65
N ARG A 156 -4.71 3.55 -13.25
CA ARG A 156 -4.93 2.59 -12.15
C ARG A 156 -4.30 3.04 -10.84
N THR A 157 -3.59 4.20 -10.86
CA THR A 157 -2.81 4.70 -9.73
C THR A 157 -3.47 5.91 -9.09
N LEU A 158 -3.64 5.87 -7.76
CA LEU A 158 -3.93 7.02 -6.92
C LEU A 158 -2.69 7.38 -6.11
N VAL A 159 -2.12 8.55 -6.35
CA VAL A 159 -1.16 9.18 -5.44
C VAL A 159 -1.90 10.17 -4.56
N LEU A 160 -1.83 10.01 -3.25
CA LEU A 160 -2.54 10.84 -2.28
C LEU A 160 -1.57 11.41 -1.26
N HIS A 161 -1.59 12.73 -1.06
CA HIS A 161 -0.66 13.43 -0.20
C HIS A 161 -1.34 14.53 0.62
N GLY A 162 -0.85 14.77 1.83
CA GLY A 162 -1.29 15.89 2.67
C GLY A 162 -0.57 17.18 2.27
N GLU A 163 -1.31 18.31 2.20
CA GLU A 163 -0.70 19.61 1.87
C GLU A 163 0.34 20.04 2.91
N GLU A 164 0.05 19.79 4.19
CA GLU A 164 0.87 20.18 5.35
C GLU A 164 1.68 18.99 5.91
N ASP A 165 2.10 18.07 5.04
CA ASP A 165 2.93 16.94 5.43
C ASP A 165 4.33 17.44 5.81
N ASP A 166 4.64 17.42 7.12
CA ASP A 166 5.90 17.85 7.70
C ASP A 166 7.00 16.76 7.70
N THR A 167 6.63 15.54 7.42
CA THR A 167 7.52 14.38 7.33
C THR A 167 8.05 14.17 5.92
N VAL A 168 7.16 14.28 4.94
CA VAL A 168 7.47 14.25 3.50
C VAL A 168 6.89 15.50 2.86
N PRO A 169 7.68 16.52 2.58
CA PRO A 169 7.20 17.75 1.95
C PRO A 169 6.49 17.47 0.62
N LEU A 170 5.33 18.10 0.40
CA LEU A 170 4.55 17.96 -0.84
C LEU A 170 5.41 18.21 -2.09
N ALA A 171 6.33 19.17 -2.02
CA ALA A 171 7.24 19.49 -3.11
C ALA A 171 8.03 18.26 -3.60
N ALA A 172 8.51 17.41 -2.68
CA ALA A 172 9.28 16.21 -3.04
C ALA A 172 8.42 15.19 -3.83
N VAL A 173 7.15 15.02 -3.46
CA VAL A 173 6.22 14.16 -4.20
C VAL A 173 5.86 14.75 -5.56
N MET A 174 5.68 16.07 -5.63
CA MET A 174 5.44 16.76 -6.90
C MET A 174 6.66 16.68 -7.83
N ASP A 175 7.88 16.77 -7.31
CA ASP A 175 9.11 16.66 -8.11
C ASP A 175 9.31 15.23 -8.65
N TRP A 176 8.92 14.21 -7.91
CA TRP A 176 8.87 12.82 -8.39
C TRP A 176 7.76 12.59 -9.43
N ALA A 177 6.58 13.16 -9.22
CA ALA A 177 5.41 12.93 -10.09
C ALA A 177 5.47 13.71 -11.40
N ARG A 178 6.03 14.93 -11.39
CA ARG A 178 6.02 15.87 -12.53
C ARG A 178 6.68 15.33 -13.79
N PRO A 179 7.90 14.71 -13.76
CA PRO A 179 8.56 14.21 -14.98
C PRO A 179 7.76 13.13 -15.70
N GLN A 180 6.93 12.39 -14.97
CA GLN A 180 6.10 11.31 -15.50
C GLN A 180 4.64 11.73 -15.73
N THR A 181 4.29 12.99 -15.48
CA THR A 181 2.92 13.53 -15.61
C THR A 181 1.89 12.72 -14.80
N LEU A 182 2.30 12.20 -13.62
CA LEU A 182 1.45 11.40 -12.75
C LEU A 182 0.60 12.32 -11.86
N PRO A 183 -0.75 12.25 -11.89
CA PRO A 183 -1.59 13.08 -11.04
C PRO A 183 -1.38 12.81 -9.55
N VAL A 184 -1.34 13.87 -8.75
CA VAL A 184 -1.29 13.81 -7.29
C VAL A 184 -2.57 14.43 -6.72
N THR A 185 -3.29 13.67 -5.90
CA THR A 185 -4.43 14.18 -5.13
C THR A 185 -3.91 14.76 -3.83
N VAL A 186 -4.03 16.07 -3.67
CA VAL A 186 -3.61 16.79 -2.47
C VAL A 186 -4.80 16.99 -1.55
N VAL A 187 -4.63 16.67 -0.25
CA VAL A 187 -5.63 16.91 0.79
C VAL A 187 -5.29 18.20 1.53
N PRO A 188 -6.10 19.28 1.38
CA PRO A 188 -5.85 20.56 2.05
C PRO A 188 -5.78 20.41 3.58
N GLY A 189 -4.77 21.05 4.20
CA GLY A 189 -4.50 20.99 5.63
C GLY A 189 -4.16 19.59 6.15
N GLY A 190 -3.91 18.62 5.26
CA GLY A 190 -3.56 17.26 5.63
C GLY A 190 -2.10 17.12 6.03
N GLY A 191 -1.84 16.61 7.25
CA GLY A 191 -0.51 16.20 7.68
C GLY A 191 -0.20 14.75 7.28
N HIS A 192 1.04 14.29 7.58
CA HIS A 192 1.54 12.97 7.18
C HIS A 192 0.61 11.81 7.55
N PHE A 193 0.07 11.81 8.77
CA PHE A 193 -0.78 10.73 9.27
C PHE A 193 -2.29 10.97 9.08
N PHE A 194 -2.69 12.04 8.37
CA PHE A 194 -4.10 12.39 8.12
C PHE A 194 -4.95 12.43 9.40
N HIS A 195 -4.40 12.98 10.51
CA HIS A 195 -5.12 13.12 11.77
C HIS A 195 -6.43 13.92 11.57
N GLY A 196 -7.55 13.36 12.03
CA GLY A 196 -8.88 13.94 11.82
C GLY A 196 -9.44 13.74 10.39
N GLN A 197 -8.64 13.33 9.42
CA GLN A 197 -9.02 13.23 8.00
C GLN A 197 -9.02 11.78 7.46
N LEU A 198 -8.84 10.76 8.32
CA LEU A 198 -8.89 9.34 7.90
C LEU A 198 -10.22 8.95 7.20
N PRO A 199 -11.40 9.49 7.57
CA PRO A 199 -12.62 9.25 6.80
C PRO A 199 -12.56 9.82 5.38
N LEU A 200 -11.96 11.00 5.19
CA LEU A 200 -11.76 11.60 3.86
C LEU A 200 -10.79 10.76 3.03
N LEU A 201 -9.65 10.39 3.60
CA LEU A 201 -8.68 9.47 2.97
C LEU A 201 -9.39 8.21 2.47
N LYS A 202 -10.16 7.54 3.36
CA LYS A 202 -10.91 6.34 3.00
C LYS A 202 -11.84 6.58 1.82
N ASN A 203 -12.59 7.67 1.82
CA ASN A 203 -13.55 7.98 0.76
C ASN A 203 -12.87 8.24 -0.59
N LEU A 204 -11.71 8.92 -0.60
CA LEU A 204 -10.91 9.13 -1.82
C LEU A 204 -10.42 7.80 -2.39
N VAL A 205 -9.91 6.90 -1.55
CA VAL A 205 -9.51 5.55 -1.96
C VAL A 205 -10.70 4.76 -2.48
N VAL A 206 -11.86 4.76 -1.80
CA VAL A 206 -13.08 4.07 -2.25
C VAL A 206 -13.50 4.56 -3.64
N ARG A 207 -13.50 5.88 -3.89
CA ARG A 207 -13.82 6.46 -5.21
C ARG A 207 -12.87 5.94 -6.29
N HIS A 208 -11.57 5.92 -6.02
CA HIS A 208 -10.57 5.37 -6.93
C HIS A 208 -10.80 3.88 -7.22
N LEU A 209 -11.10 3.07 -6.19
CA LEU A 209 -11.35 1.64 -6.36
C LEU A 209 -12.65 1.34 -7.13
N GLN A 210 -13.59 2.26 -7.16
CA GLN A 210 -14.85 2.15 -7.89
C GLN A 210 -14.77 2.72 -9.31
N SER A 211 -13.79 3.59 -9.61
CA SER A 211 -13.58 4.13 -10.95
C SER A 211 -13.07 3.06 -11.92
N GLY A 212 -13.50 3.11 -13.20
CA GLY A 212 -13.02 2.21 -14.24
C GLY A 212 -13.69 0.83 -14.23
N ARG A 213 -14.96 0.78 -13.80
CA ARG A 213 -15.86 -0.36 -14.05
C ARG A 213 -16.48 -0.27 -15.43
#